data_0127cd0499c58866e9631829d3d4a0ae
#
_entry.id   0127cd0499c58866e9631829d3d4a0ae
#
_cell.length_a   1.000
_cell.length_b   1.000
_cell.length_c   1.000
_cell.angle_alpha   90.00
_cell.angle_beta   90.00
_cell.angle_gamma   90.00
#
_symmetry.space_group_name_H-M   'P 1'
#
loop_
_entity.id
_entity.type
_entity.pdbx_description
1 polymer ?
#
loop_
_entity_poly.entity_id
_entity_poly.type
_entity_poly.pdbx_seq_one_letter_code
_entity_poly.pdbx_strand_id
1 'polypeptide(L)'
;SIAAALTASFRHRETRKIYWAAVAGVPHPRNGTIKFGLVKAFGHGARGEGEKMYCVHPKDMETTEGAKRATTDYATLAQAGKRTCWMALIPVTGRTHQLRAHMAEIGHPIVGDGKYGGSGQENMGDGWGAQLGGDISKKLHLHARSLTLEHPVTKARLNLTAPLPDHMARTWDTFQWAPSDVPADPFEEDWR
;
A
#
# COMPACT_ATOMS: atom_id res chain seq x y z
N SER A 1 1.12 3.56 -30.82
CA SER A 1 0.09 2.57 -30.50
C SER A 1 -0.61 2.91 -29.19
N ILE A 2 -1.77 2.31 -28.96
CA ILE A 2 -2.51 2.49 -27.71
C ILE A 2 -1.68 1.99 -26.53
N ALA A 3 -1.00 0.85 -26.68
CA ALA A 3 -0.15 0.31 -25.62
C ALA A 3 1.00 1.26 -25.25
N ALA A 4 1.64 1.87 -26.24
CA ALA A 4 2.72 2.83 -25.98
C ALA A 4 2.20 4.09 -25.29
N ALA A 5 1.02 4.58 -25.67
CA ALA A 5 0.40 5.75 -25.06
C ALA A 5 0.01 5.47 -23.60
N LEU A 6 -0.51 4.27 -23.30
CA LEU A 6 -0.82 3.87 -21.94
C LEU A 6 0.44 3.79 -21.08
N THR A 7 1.53 3.22 -21.62
CA THR A 7 2.80 3.16 -20.91
C THR A 7 3.33 4.56 -20.61
N ALA A 8 3.22 5.48 -21.57
CA ALA A 8 3.61 6.87 -21.36
C ALA A 8 2.75 7.55 -20.29
N SER A 9 1.43 7.31 -20.31
CA SER A 9 0.52 7.84 -19.30
C SER A 9 0.90 7.38 -17.89
N PHE A 10 1.26 6.10 -17.74
CA PHE A 10 1.73 5.59 -16.44
C PHE A 10 3.01 6.30 -15.96
N ARG A 11 3.90 6.67 -16.88
CA ARG A 11 5.15 7.36 -16.53
C ARG A 11 4.95 8.81 -16.16
N HIS A 12 3.96 9.48 -16.74
CA HIS A 12 3.79 10.93 -16.62
C HIS A 12 2.74 11.36 -15.59
N ARG A 13 2.33 10.45 -14.71
CA ARG A 13 1.36 10.73 -13.64
C ARG A 13 -0.04 11.16 -14.11
N GLU A 14 -0.35 11.01 -15.38
CA GLU A 14 -1.71 11.16 -15.89
C GLU A 14 -2.60 10.01 -15.42
N THR A 15 -1.96 8.98 -14.88
CA THR A 15 -2.60 7.78 -14.36
C THR A 15 -2.49 7.79 -12.84
N ARG A 16 -3.61 7.60 -12.17
CA ARG A 16 -3.66 7.52 -10.72
C ARG A 16 -4.11 6.13 -10.30
N LYS A 17 -3.29 5.48 -9.50
CA LYS A 17 -3.61 4.17 -8.92
C LYS A 17 -3.80 4.34 -7.42
N ILE A 18 -4.95 3.92 -6.92
CA ILE A 18 -5.20 3.94 -5.48
C ILE A 18 -5.36 2.50 -5.00
N TYR A 19 -4.56 2.15 -4.00
CA TYR A 19 -4.66 0.87 -3.31
C TYR A 19 -5.35 1.07 -1.97
N TRP A 20 -6.15 0.09 -1.56
CA TRP A 20 -6.65 0.01 -0.20
C TRP A 20 -5.90 -1.08 0.55
N ALA A 21 -5.65 -0.83 1.82
CA ALA A 21 -4.98 -1.79 2.69
C ALA A 21 -5.57 -1.70 4.09
N ALA A 22 -5.53 -2.81 4.81
CA ALA A 22 -5.65 -2.80 6.26
C ALA A 22 -4.23 -2.92 6.81
N VAL A 23 -3.87 -2.04 7.73
CA VAL A 23 -2.52 -2.01 8.33
C VAL A 23 -2.59 -2.14 9.84
N ALA A 24 -1.48 -2.55 10.44
CA ALA A 24 -1.35 -2.63 11.89
C ALA A 24 -1.17 -1.22 12.47
N GLY A 25 -1.90 -0.93 13.52
CA GLY A 25 -1.79 0.36 14.22
C GLY A 25 -2.42 1.52 13.48
N VAL A 26 -2.15 2.72 13.95
CA VAL A 26 -2.67 3.97 13.40
C VAL A 26 -1.49 4.89 13.08
N PRO A 27 -1.24 5.19 11.80
CA PRO A 27 -0.13 6.08 11.45
C PRO A 27 -0.32 7.50 12.01
N HIS A 28 0.78 8.10 12.45
CA HIS A 28 0.85 9.50 12.86
C HIS A 28 2.03 10.15 12.14
N PRO A 29 1.80 11.14 11.28
CA PRO A 29 0.50 11.73 10.93
C PRO A 29 -0.42 10.75 10.18
N ARG A 30 -1.70 11.03 10.19
CA ARG A 30 -2.69 10.17 9.54
C ARG A 30 -2.58 10.17 8.02
N ASN A 31 -2.09 11.26 7.46
CA ASN A 31 -1.84 11.41 6.02
C ASN A 31 -0.41 11.85 5.82
N GLY A 32 0.22 11.39 4.78
CA GLY A 32 1.61 11.77 4.52
C GLY A 32 2.19 11.17 3.27
N THR A 33 3.50 11.38 3.14
CA THR A 33 4.29 10.88 2.02
C THR A 33 5.52 10.16 2.55
N ILE A 34 5.76 8.96 2.04
CA ILE A 34 6.91 8.14 2.41
C ILE A 34 7.92 8.23 1.26
N LYS A 35 9.17 8.60 1.57
CA LYS A 35 10.23 8.79 0.58
C LYS A 35 11.46 7.91 0.78
N PHE A 36 11.34 6.81 1.47
CA PHE A 36 12.44 5.86 1.55
C PHE A 36 12.68 5.25 0.18
N GLY A 37 13.94 5.24 -0.28
CA GLY A 37 14.31 4.48 -1.45
C GLY A 37 14.19 3.00 -1.19
N LEU A 38 14.33 2.21 -2.24
CA LEU A 38 14.24 0.76 -2.15
C LEU A 38 15.42 0.11 -2.86
N VAL A 39 15.96 -0.92 -2.24
CA VAL A 39 17.04 -1.73 -2.81
C VAL A 39 16.69 -3.20 -2.63
N LYS A 40 17.02 -3.99 -3.65
CA LYS A 40 16.84 -5.43 -3.60
C LYS A 40 17.94 -6.05 -2.74
N ALA A 41 17.61 -7.05 -1.94
CA ALA A 41 18.60 -7.76 -1.15
C ALA A 41 19.64 -8.45 -2.04
N PHE A 42 20.92 -8.20 -1.78
CA PHE A 42 21.98 -8.86 -2.51
C PHE A 42 22.35 -10.20 -1.90
N GLY A 43 22.49 -11.20 -2.75
CA GLY A 43 23.25 -12.40 -2.47
C GLY A 43 22.70 -13.40 -1.46
N HIS A 44 21.55 -13.18 -0.91
CA HIS A 44 20.99 -14.07 0.09
C HIS A 44 19.72 -14.79 -0.36
N GLY A 45 19.33 -14.58 -1.62
CA GLY A 45 18.15 -15.20 -2.20
C GLY A 45 18.37 -16.64 -2.63
N ALA A 46 19.37 -17.31 -2.11
CA ALA A 46 19.76 -18.64 -2.55
C ALA A 46 18.70 -19.72 -2.29
N ARG A 47 17.55 -19.41 -1.73
CA ARG A 47 16.54 -20.41 -1.42
C ARG A 47 15.12 -20.02 -1.82
N GLY A 48 14.97 -19.25 -2.88
CA GLY A 48 13.65 -18.92 -3.34
C GLY A 48 12.82 -18.06 -2.39
N GLU A 49 13.45 -17.40 -1.44
CA GLU A 49 12.80 -16.45 -0.57
C GLU A 49 12.33 -15.23 -1.35
N GLY A 50 12.53 -15.32 -2.65
CA GLY A 50 12.06 -14.32 -3.56
C GLY A 50 12.73 -12.99 -3.33
N GLU A 51 12.19 -12.02 -4.00
CA GLU A 51 12.69 -10.66 -3.94
C GLU A 51 12.18 -9.98 -2.69
N LYS A 52 13.09 -9.66 -1.78
CA LYS A 52 12.74 -8.78 -0.66
C LYS A 52 13.43 -7.45 -0.86
N MET A 53 12.64 -6.38 -0.74
CA MET A 53 13.13 -5.02 -0.87
C MET A 53 13.46 -4.47 0.51
N TYR A 54 14.50 -3.65 0.58
CA TYR A 54 14.88 -2.98 1.82
C TYR A 54 14.76 -1.47 1.62
N CYS A 55 14.28 -0.78 2.64
CA CYS A 55 14.17 0.67 2.61
C CYS A 55 15.54 1.32 2.85
N VAL A 56 15.80 2.37 2.09
CA VAL A 56 17.03 3.14 2.14
C VAL A 56 16.68 4.60 2.48
N HIS A 57 17.26 5.10 3.55
CA HIS A 57 17.03 6.49 3.94
C HIS A 57 17.50 7.43 2.81
N PRO A 58 16.79 8.54 2.55
CA PRO A 58 17.19 9.47 1.48
C PRO A 58 18.65 9.91 1.55
N LYS A 59 19.21 10.08 2.75
CA LYS A 59 20.61 10.46 2.95
C LYS A 59 21.60 9.39 2.49
N ASP A 60 21.18 8.13 2.39
CA ASP A 60 22.05 7.01 2.05
C ASP A 60 21.87 6.55 0.60
N MET A 61 21.04 7.24 -0.18
CA MET A 61 20.73 6.84 -1.55
C MET A 61 21.96 6.82 -2.47
N GLU A 62 22.83 7.79 -2.32
CA GLU A 62 24.02 7.90 -3.18
C GLU A 62 25.08 6.84 -2.84
N THR A 63 25.09 6.36 -1.61
CA THR A 63 26.08 5.39 -1.15
C THR A 63 25.56 3.96 -1.15
N THR A 64 24.30 3.74 -1.51
CA THR A 64 23.72 2.39 -1.57
C THR A 64 23.58 1.98 -3.03
N GLU A 65 24.42 1.04 -3.45
CA GLU A 65 24.39 0.53 -4.82
C GLU A 65 23.06 -0.14 -5.12
N GLY A 66 22.49 0.21 -6.28
CA GLY A 66 21.23 -0.38 -6.74
C GLY A 66 19.98 0.21 -6.11
N ALA A 67 20.12 1.16 -5.19
CA ALA A 67 18.96 1.80 -4.57
C ALA A 67 18.20 2.66 -5.59
N LYS A 68 16.88 2.55 -5.56
CA LYS A 68 15.97 3.32 -6.43
C LYS A 68 15.10 4.24 -5.58
N ARG A 69 14.86 5.44 -6.06
CA ARG A 69 13.93 6.35 -5.40
C ARG A 69 12.52 5.78 -5.42
N ALA A 70 11.80 5.94 -4.32
CA ALA A 70 10.43 5.47 -4.22
C ALA A 70 9.62 6.43 -3.35
N THR A 71 8.43 6.74 -3.82
CA THR A 71 7.54 7.69 -3.14
C THR A 71 6.14 7.07 -3.06
N THR A 72 5.58 7.06 -1.86
CA THR A 72 4.23 6.58 -1.58
C THR A 72 3.46 7.66 -0.83
N ASP A 73 2.28 8.03 -1.33
CA ASP A 73 1.35 8.88 -0.58
C ASP A 73 0.37 7.99 0.17
N TYR A 74 0.02 8.37 1.40
CA TYR A 74 -0.95 7.59 2.17
C TYR A 74 -1.97 8.50 2.87
N ALA A 75 -3.16 7.97 3.05
CA ALA A 75 -4.23 8.60 3.81
C ALA A 75 -4.95 7.56 4.65
N THR A 76 -5.22 7.86 5.91
CA THR A 76 -5.98 7.01 6.79
C THR A 76 -7.47 7.31 6.62
N LEU A 77 -8.24 6.30 6.24
CA LEU A 77 -9.67 6.46 5.95
C LEU A 77 -10.55 6.14 7.16
N ALA A 78 -10.17 5.11 7.91
CA ALA A 78 -10.89 4.71 9.10
C ALA A 78 -9.95 3.91 10.01
N GLN A 79 -10.35 3.74 11.25
CA GLN A 79 -9.59 2.94 12.21
C GLN A 79 -10.53 2.09 13.08
N ALA A 80 -10.03 0.95 13.52
CA ALA A 80 -10.69 0.10 14.47
C ALA A 80 -9.88 0.16 15.78
N GLY A 81 -10.30 1.01 16.70
CA GLY A 81 -9.53 1.30 17.90
C GLY A 81 -8.15 1.85 17.53
N LYS A 82 -7.12 1.37 18.20
CA LYS A 82 -5.72 1.72 17.92
C LYS A 82 -4.96 0.59 17.21
N ARG A 83 -5.66 -0.45 16.80
CA ARG A 83 -5.03 -1.69 16.37
C ARG A 83 -4.87 -1.83 14.89
N THR A 84 -5.79 -1.25 14.11
CA THR A 84 -5.77 -1.40 12.67
C THR A 84 -6.44 -0.21 12.00
N CYS A 85 -5.99 0.09 10.79
CA CYS A 85 -6.53 1.16 9.96
C CYS A 85 -6.83 0.69 8.56
N TRP A 86 -7.83 1.31 7.98
CA TRP A 86 -8.09 1.26 6.54
C TRP A 86 -7.34 2.43 5.91
N MET A 87 -6.40 2.10 5.03
CA MET A 87 -5.54 3.09 4.37
C MET A 87 -5.83 3.15 2.89
N ALA A 88 -5.74 4.35 2.34
CA ALA A 88 -5.57 4.54 0.90
C ALA A 88 -4.09 4.83 0.63
N LEU A 89 -3.52 4.18 -0.39
CA LEU A 89 -2.11 4.29 -0.73
C LEU A 89 -1.98 4.59 -2.22
N ILE A 90 -1.14 5.57 -2.55
CA ILE A 90 -0.76 5.85 -3.95
C ILE A 90 0.72 5.56 -4.14
N PRO A 91 1.08 4.55 -4.95
CA PRO A 91 2.48 4.37 -5.35
C PRO A 91 2.81 5.41 -6.43
N VAL A 92 3.39 6.52 -6.04
CA VAL A 92 3.82 7.56 -6.98
C VAL A 92 4.88 7.02 -7.93
N THR A 93 5.78 6.21 -7.40
CA THR A 93 6.69 5.36 -8.16
C THR A 93 6.15 3.92 -8.14
N GLY A 94 6.67 3.04 -8.97
CA GLY A 94 6.16 1.67 -9.07
C GLY A 94 7.19 0.59 -8.78
N ARG A 95 7.96 0.72 -7.69
CA ARG A 95 8.98 -0.28 -7.35
C ARG A 95 8.35 -1.54 -6.79
N THR A 96 9.06 -2.65 -6.98
CA THR A 96 8.62 -3.96 -6.47
C THR A 96 8.34 -3.90 -4.98
N HIS A 97 7.19 -4.41 -4.55
CA HIS A 97 6.75 -4.46 -3.16
C HIS A 97 6.80 -3.10 -2.43
N GLN A 98 6.74 -2.01 -3.17
CA GLN A 98 6.92 -0.66 -2.61
C GLN A 98 5.98 -0.37 -1.44
N LEU A 99 4.69 -0.58 -1.63
CA LEU A 99 3.69 -0.27 -0.60
C LEU A 99 3.90 -1.12 0.65
N ARG A 100 4.23 -2.39 0.46
CA ARG A 100 4.47 -3.34 1.56
C ARG A 100 5.70 -2.93 2.37
N ALA A 101 6.81 -2.66 1.69
CA ALA A 101 8.06 -2.25 2.34
C ALA A 101 7.91 -0.90 3.04
N HIS A 102 7.29 0.08 2.38
CA HIS A 102 7.09 1.41 2.96
C HIS A 102 6.21 1.36 4.20
N MET A 103 5.08 0.63 4.16
CA MET A 103 4.20 0.57 5.32
C MET A 103 4.86 -0.13 6.52
N ALA A 104 5.63 -1.18 6.25
CA ALA A 104 6.40 -1.85 7.30
C ALA A 104 7.46 -0.93 7.90
N GLU A 105 8.15 -0.15 7.05
CA GLU A 105 9.22 0.74 7.50
C GLU A 105 8.71 1.83 8.44
N ILE A 106 7.53 2.37 8.18
CA ILE A 106 6.96 3.39 9.08
C ILE A 106 6.27 2.78 10.31
N GLY A 107 6.38 1.46 10.49
CA GLY A 107 5.86 0.77 11.67
C GLY A 107 4.42 0.30 11.58
N HIS A 108 3.84 0.32 10.39
CA HIS A 108 2.44 -0.05 10.16
C HIS A 108 2.32 -1.08 9.04
N PRO A 109 2.87 -2.30 9.24
CA PRO A 109 2.83 -3.30 8.18
C PRO A 109 1.39 -3.65 7.79
N ILE A 110 1.25 -4.06 6.55
CA ILE A 110 -0.05 -4.47 6.01
C ILE A 110 -0.47 -5.79 6.67
N VAL A 111 -1.74 -5.89 7.03
CA VAL A 111 -2.29 -7.11 7.64
C VAL A 111 -2.08 -8.29 6.68
N GLY A 112 -1.56 -9.39 7.21
CA GLY A 112 -1.28 -10.59 6.44
C GLY A 112 0.06 -10.57 5.71
N ASP A 113 0.88 -9.54 5.91
CA ASP A 113 2.18 -9.42 5.26
C ASP A 113 3.29 -10.05 6.12
N GLY A 114 3.42 -11.37 6.06
CA GLY A 114 4.46 -12.07 6.81
C GLY A 114 5.87 -11.78 6.33
N LYS A 115 6.02 -11.37 5.07
CA LYS A 115 7.34 -11.10 4.50
C LYS A 115 7.96 -9.79 5.04
N TYR A 116 7.16 -8.73 5.15
CA TYR A 116 7.62 -7.41 5.60
C TYR A 116 7.22 -7.12 7.04
N GLY A 117 6.09 -7.64 7.48
CA GLY A 117 5.65 -7.49 8.87
C GLY A 117 6.36 -8.45 9.83
N GLY A 118 6.87 -9.56 9.31
CA GLY A 118 7.57 -10.56 10.09
C GLY A 118 6.75 -11.09 11.26
N SER A 119 7.42 -11.62 12.26
CA SER A 119 6.79 -12.10 13.49
C SER A 119 6.21 -10.97 14.34
N GLY A 120 6.54 -9.73 14.03
CA GLY A 120 6.02 -8.57 14.77
C GLY A 120 4.51 -8.43 14.70
N GLN A 121 3.88 -8.86 13.60
CA GLN A 121 2.43 -8.84 13.48
C GLN A 121 1.75 -9.79 14.45
N GLU A 122 2.38 -10.92 14.73
CA GLU A 122 1.82 -11.95 15.61
C GLU A 122 2.17 -11.69 17.07
N ASN A 123 3.25 -10.98 17.32
CA ASN A 123 3.86 -10.82 18.64
C ASN A 123 4.01 -9.36 19.06
N MET A 124 3.00 -8.53 18.82
CA MET A 124 3.04 -7.14 19.31
C MET A 124 2.84 -7.03 20.84
N GLY A 125 3.15 -8.10 21.56
CA GLY A 125 3.03 -8.12 23.01
C GLY A 125 1.61 -8.09 23.54
N ASP A 126 0.68 -7.68 22.73
CA ASP A 126 -0.73 -7.56 23.06
C ASP A 126 -1.59 -8.60 22.34
N GLY A 127 -0.95 -9.56 21.66
CA GLY A 127 -1.67 -10.59 20.91
C GLY A 127 -2.37 -10.05 19.67
N TRP A 128 -1.72 -9.17 18.93
CA TRP A 128 -2.33 -8.46 17.81
C TRP A 128 -3.16 -9.37 16.90
N GLY A 129 -2.57 -10.46 16.42
CA GLY A 129 -3.27 -11.39 15.55
C GLY A 129 -4.47 -12.07 16.21
N ALA A 130 -4.35 -12.42 17.50
CA ALA A 130 -5.41 -13.06 18.25
C ALA A 130 -6.53 -12.08 18.63
N GLN A 131 -6.21 -10.82 18.84
CA GLN A 131 -7.19 -9.83 19.27
C GLN A 131 -7.99 -9.22 18.12
N LEU A 132 -7.56 -9.40 16.89
CA LEU A 132 -8.41 -9.08 15.74
C LEU A 132 -9.48 -10.16 15.54
N GLY A 133 -9.43 -11.22 16.34
CA GLY A 133 -10.37 -12.32 16.26
C GLY A 133 -9.93 -13.36 15.24
N GLY A 134 -10.45 -14.59 15.40
CA GLY A 134 -10.18 -15.68 14.48
C GLY A 134 -10.73 -15.46 13.07
N ASP A 135 -11.56 -14.45 12.89
CA ASP A 135 -12.23 -14.18 11.62
C ASP A 135 -11.41 -13.34 10.66
N ILE A 136 -10.29 -12.77 11.10
CA ILE A 136 -9.43 -11.99 10.23
C ILE A 136 -8.50 -12.92 9.45
N SER A 137 -8.62 -12.90 8.14
CA SER A 137 -7.80 -13.71 7.25
C SER A 137 -6.33 -13.37 7.39
N LYS A 138 -5.48 -14.39 7.27
CA LYS A 138 -4.02 -14.19 7.22
C LYS A 138 -3.51 -13.83 5.83
N LYS A 139 -4.39 -13.72 4.85
CA LYS A 139 -4.01 -13.28 3.50
C LYS A 139 -3.66 -11.81 3.50
N LEU A 140 -2.81 -11.42 2.57
CA LEU A 140 -2.37 -10.03 2.42
C LEU A 140 -3.56 -9.10 2.17
N HIS A 141 -3.73 -8.08 3.02
CA HIS A 141 -4.81 -7.11 2.92
C HIS A 141 -4.36 -5.88 2.11
N LEU A 142 -4.01 -6.11 0.86
CA LEU A 142 -3.63 -5.08 -0.10
C LEU A 142 -4.38 -5.30 -1.40
N HIS A 143 -5.08 -4.26 -1.87
CA HIS A 143 -5.99 -4.35 -3.00
C HIS A 143 -5.82 -3.17 -3.93
N ALA A 144 -5.60 -3.44 -5.22
CA ALA A 144 -5.63 -2.41 -6.25
C ALA A 144 -7.08 -1.97 -6.45
N ARG A 145 -7.48 -0.90 -5.77
CA ARG A 145 -8.87 -0.47 -5.69
C ARG A 145 -9.33 0.28 -6.92
N SER A 146 -8.55 1.25 -7.36
CA SER A 146 -8.99 2.09 -8.47
C SER A 146 -7.85 2.51 -9.36
N LEU A 147 -8.21 2.78 -10.61
CA LEU A 147 -7.30 3.25 -11.63
C LEU A 147 -8.01 4.35 -12.40
N THR A 148 -7.40 5.52 -12.46
CA THR A 148 -7.86 6.63 -13.29
C THR A 148 -6.82 6.89 -14.35
N LEU A 149 -7.24 6.94 -15.60
CA LEU A 149 -6.34 7.23 -16.71
C LEU A 149 -7.08 7.96 -17.82
N GLU A 150 -6.31 8.65 -18.67
CA GLU A 150 -6.84 9.29 -19.86
C GLU A 150 -6.77 8.31 -21.03
N HIS A 151 -7.89 8.13 -21.73
CA HIS A 151 -7.90 7.28 -22.92
C HIS A 151 -6.95 7.87 -23.97
N PRO A 152 -6.03 7.07 -24.54
CA PRO A 152 -4.99 7.62 -25.42
C PRO A 152 -5.50 8.20 -26.73
N VAL A 153 -6.67 7.79 -27.18
CA VAL A 153 -7.26 8.26 -28.45
C VAL A 153 -8.33 9.31 -28.21
N THR A 154 -9.34 8.99 -27.40
CA THR A 154 -10.50 9.86 -27.20
C THR A 154 -10.25 10.98 -26.18
N LYS A 155 -9.18 10.87 -25.41
CA LYS A 155 -8.86 11.77 -24.29
C LYS A 155 -9.90 11.74 -23.16
N ALA A 156 -10.85 10.83 -23.21
CA ALA A 156 -11.84 10.66 -22.17
C ALA A 156 -11.16 10.12 -20.91
N ARG A 157 -11.60 10.62 -19.75
CA ARG A 157 -11.10 10.15 -18.47
C ARG A 157 -11.80 8.84 -18.09
N LEU A 158 -11.01 7.79 -17.90
CA LEU A 158 -11.51 6.48 -17.53
C LEU A 158 -11.26 6.25 -16.04
N ASN A 159 -12.30 5.83 -15.33
CA ASN A 159 -12.22 5.47 -13.93
C ASN A 159 -12.63 4.01 -13.78
N LEU A 160 -11.71 3.18 -13.33
CA LEU A 160 -11.94 1.76 -13.12
C LEU A 160 -11.86 1.47 -11.63
N THR A 161 -12.84 0.77 -11.10
CA THR A 161 -12.90 0.41 -9.69
C THR A 161 -13.12 -1.09 -9.57
N ALA A 162 -12.30 -1.75 -8.75
CA ALA A 162 -12.41 -3.17 -8.47
C ALA A 162 -13.04 -3.39 -7.10
N PRO A 163 -13.97 -4.35 -6.97
CA PRO A 163 -14.54 -4.69 -5.66
C PRO A 163 -13.49 -5.31 -4.75
N LEU A 164 -13.66 -5.15 -3.44
CA LEU A 164 -12.77 -5.79 -2.47
C LEU A 164 -12.77 -7.31 -2.67
N PRO A 165 -11.59 -7.95 -2.59
CA PRO A 165 -11.55 -9.41 -2.53
C PRO A 165 -12.31 -9.92 -1.30
N ASP A 166 -12.83 -11.14 -1.38
CA ASP A 166 -13.68 -11.70 -0.32
C ASP A 166 -13.06 -11.63 1.07
N HIS A 167 -11.77 -11.96 1.20
CA HIS A 167 -11.11 -11.94 2.51
C HIS A 167 -11.03 -10.52 3.09
N MET A 168 -10.86 -9.52 2.25
CA MET A 168 -10.84 -8.14 2.70
C MET A 168 -12.26 -7.62 2.97
N ALA A 169 -13.22 -8.00 2.14
CA ALA A 169 -14.62 -7.64 2.37
C ALA A 169 -15.08 -8.11 3.74
N ARG A 170 -14.71 -9.33 4.14
CA ARG A 170 -15.02 -9.86 5.47
C ARG A 170 -14.37 -9.05 6.58
N THR A 171 -13.12 -8.63 6.40
CA THR A 171 -12.42 -7.79 7.37
C THR A 171 -13.11 -6.43 7.50
N TRP A 172 -13.50 -5.82 6.37
CA TRP A 172 -14.24 -4.55 6.37
C TRP A 172 -15.56 -4.69 7.11
N ASP A 173 -16.29 -5.78 6.85
CA ASP A 173 -17.55 -6.06 7.58
C ASP A 173 -17.32 -6.20 9.08
N THR A 174 -16.26 -6.89 9.48
CA THR A 174 -15.92 -7.09 10.90
C THR A 174 -15.72 -5.76 11.61
N PHE A 175 -15.06 -4.79 10.96
CA PHE A 175 -14.80 -3.49 11.54
C PHE A 175 -15.86 -2.45 11.19
N GLN A 176 -16.92 -2.85 10.48
CA GLN A 176 -18.00 -1.97 10.05
C GLN A 176 -17.51 -0.82 9.17
N TRP A 177 -16.52 -1.09 8.37
CA TRP A 177 -16.02 -0.16 7.36
C TRP A 177 -16.81 -0.36 6.07
N ALA A 178 -17.49 0.67 5.60
CA ALA A 178 -18.25 0.60 4.36
C ALA A 178 -17.53 1.35 3.24
N PRO A 179 -17.32 0.73 2.07
CA PRO A 179 -16.69 1.41 0.94
C PRO A 179 -17.39 2.73 0.56
N SER A 180 -18.69 2.82 0.75
CA SER A 180 -19.45 4.03 0.45
C SER A 180 -19.21 5.18 1.43
N ASP A 181 -18.55 4.93 2.56
CA ASP A 181 -18.29 5.96 3.58
C ASP A 181 -17.10 6.85 3.22
N VAL A 182 -16.35 6.52 2.19
CA VAL A 182 -15.14 7.25 1.82
C VAL A 182 -15.25 7.79 0.39
N PRO A 183 -14.57 8.92 0.10
CA PRO A 183 -14.60 9.46 -1.25
C PRO A 183 -13.83 8.58 -2.22
N ALA A 184 -14.15 8.68 -3.50
CA ALA A 184 -13.45 7.93 -4.56
C ALA A 184 -11.96 8.28 -4.59
N ASP A 185 -11.61 9.53 -4.34
CA ASP A 185 -10.22 9.97 -4.24
C ASP A 185 -10.01 10.75 -2.93
N PRO A 186 -9.51 10.08 -1.87
CA PRO A 186 -9.27 10.73 -0.58
C PRO A 186 -8.06 11.67 -0.58
N PHE A 187 -7.35 11.78 -1.68
CA PHE A 187 -6.18 12.67 -1.80
C PHE A 187 -6.54 14.02 -2.42
N GLU A 188 -7.77 14.24 -2.82
CA GLU A 188 -8.24 15.55 -3.25
C GLU A 188 -8.30 16.51 -2.06
N GLU A 189 -7.99 17.80 -2.31
CA GLU A 189 -7.86 18.80 -1.25
C GLU A 189 -9.12 18.95 -0.40
N ASP A 190 -10.27 18.82 -1.02
CA ASP A 190 -11.55 19.07 -0.35
C ASP A 190 -11.88 18.06 0.75
N TRP A 191 -11.22 16.91 0.76
CA TRP A 191 -11.49 15.88 1.74
C TRP A 191 -10.58 15.97 2.97
N ARG A 192 -9.43 16.56 2.83
CA ARG A 192 -8.46 16.70 3.91
C ARG A 192 -8.85 17.85 4.83
#